data_09a0508be4da3ff35995a10d57d073e0
#
_entry.id   09a0508be4da3ff35995a10d57d073e0
#
_cell.length_a   1.000
_cell.length_b   1.000
_cell.length_c   1.000
_cell.angle_alpha   90.00
_cell.angle_beta   90.00
_cell.angle_gamma   90.00
#
_symmetry.space_group_name_H-M   'P 1'
#
loop_
_entity.id
_entity.type
_entity.pdbx_description
1 polymer ?
#
loop_
_entity_poly.entity_id
_entity_poly.type
_entity_poly.pdbx_seq_one_letter_code
_entity_poly.pdbx_strand_id
1 'polypeptide(L)'
;MKKKVFLFRYSRANLGDDLFIYIITNKYKDTEFFIQIKEEKYKKCFDGIKNLSIIDENRDMESIDISKYDAFVYIGGSIFIESKYAFLEANDFKVFLEKINEKNIPLFYISSNFGPYQTEEYKALIEGNLEKCSNICFRDKYSYELF
;
A
#
# COMPACT_ATOMS: atom_id res chain seq x y z
N MET A 1 11.60 0.66 -21.36
CA MET A 1 11.25 1.63 -20.28
C MET A 1 11.23 0.88 -18.95
N LYS A 2 11.65 1.54 -17.88
CA LYS A 2 11.51 0.97 -16.52
C LYS A 2 10.05 0.97 -16.11
N LYS A 3 9.63 -0.05 -15.34
CA LYS A 3 8.29 -0.08 -14.76
C LYS A 3 8.18 0.96 -13.64
N LYS A 4 7.02 1.61 -13.54
CA LYS A 4 6.70 2.62 -12.52
C LYS A 4 5.73 2.05 -11.51
N VAL A 5 6.14 1.97 -10.26
CA VAL A 5 5.36 1.35 -9.19
C VAL A 5 5.12 2.35 -8.07
N PHE A 6 3.85 2.57 -7.73
CA PHE A 6 3.50 3.39 -6.58
C PHE A 6 3.38 2.51 -5.33
N LEU A 7 4.05 2.93 -4.25
CA LEU A 7 4.05 2.22 -2.98
C LEU A 7 3.18 2.96 -1.97
N PHE A 8 2.08 2.34 -1.56
CA PHE A 8 1.34 2.75 -0.36
C PHE A 8 2.05 2.22 0.87
N ARG A 9 2.21 3.06 1.88
CA ARG A 9 2.83 2.72 3.15
C ARG A 9 2.20 3.51 4.29
N TYR A 10 2.44 3.07 5.51
CA TYR A 10 2.08 3.86 6.67
C TYR A 10 2.87 5.19 6.68
N SER A 11 2.16 6.31 6.83
CA SER A 11 2.72 7.64 6.59
C SER A 11 3.61 8.19 7.72
N ARG A 12 3.64 7.55 8.88
CA ARG A 12 4.47 7.95 10.02
C ARG A 12 5.76 7.14 10.08
N ALA A 13 6.77 7.64 10.82
CA ALA A 13 8.02 6.93 11.01
C ALA A 13 7.77 5.56 11.68
N ASN A 14 8.08 4.51 10.97
CA ASN A 14 8.02 3.14 11.43
C ASN A 14 9.16 2.38 10.78
N LEU A 15 10.16 2.01 11.59
CA LEU A 15 11.37 1.36 11.11
C LEU A 15 11.08 0.09 10.28
N GLY A 16 10.04 -0.67 10.66
CA GLY A 16 9.65 -1.88 9.93
C GLY A 16 9.16 -1.57 8.52
N ASP A 17 8.26 -0.61 8.40
CA ASP A 17 7.71 -0.21 7.10
C ASP A 17 8.77 0.48 6.23
N ASP A 18 9.65 1.28 6.84
CA ASP A 18 10.76 1.92 6.14
C ASP A 18 11.76 0.86 5.61
N LEU A 19 12.04 -0.19 6.38
CA LEU A 19 12.90 -1.30 5.95
C LEU A 19 12.32 -2.04 4.74
N PHE A 20 11.01 -2.22 4.64
CA PHE A 20 10.39 -2.81 3.46
C PHE A 20 10.65 -1.99 2.20
N ILE A 21 10.63 -0.65 2.29
CA ILE A 21 10.98 0.22 1.15
C ILE A 21 12.42 -0.05 0.69
N TYR A 22 13.36 -0.16 1.63
CA TYR A 22 14.75 -0.51 1.30
C TYR A 22 14.87 -1.88 0.64
N ILE A 23 14.17 -2.88 1.16
CA ILE A 23 14.20 -4.24 0.63
C ILE A 23 13.66 -4.27 -0.80
N ILE A 24 12.49 -3.70 -1.05
CA ILE A 24 11.85 -3.75 -2.36
C ILE A 24 12.64 -2.97 -3.42
N THR A 25 13.12 -1.78 -3.07
CA THR A 25 13.92 -0.95 -3.97
C THR A 25 15.26 -1.57 -4.32
N ASN A 26 15.92 -2.23 -3.36
CA ASN A 26 17.15 -2.97 -3.60
C ASN A 26 16.94 -4.23 -4.42
N LYS A 27 15.82 -4.92 -4.25
CA LYS A 27 15.51 -6.14 -4.99
C LYS A 27 15.19 -5.87 -6.45
N TYR A 28 14.47 -4.79 -6.74
CA TYR A 28 13.97 -4.46 -8.07
C TYR A 28 14.64 -3.18 -8.61
N LYS A 29 15.93 -3.25 -8.87
CA LYS A 29 16.78 -2.09 -9.28
C LYS A 29 16.36 -1.47 -10.62
N ASP A 30 15.72 -2.25 -11.49
CA ASP A 30 15.24 -1.80 -12.80
C ASP A 30 13.81 -1.25 -12.77
N THR A 31 13.22 -1.09 -11.57
CA THR A 31 11.90 -0.50 -11.35
C THR A 31 12.05 0.88 -10.73
N GLU A 32 11.26 1.83 -11.17
CA GLU A 32 11.11 3.15 -10.56
C GLU A 32 9.97 3.10 -9.54
N PHE A 33 10.27 3.40 -8.28
CA PHE A 33 9.31 3.43 -7.21
C PHE A 33 8.93 4.84 -6.83
N PHE A 34 7.68 5.02 -6.42
CA PHE A 34 7.12 6.29 -6.00
C PHE A 34 6.44 6.12 -4.65
N ILE A 35 6.75 6.98 -3.70
CA ILE A 35 6.09 7.02 -2.38
C ILE A 35 5.62 8.44 -2.08
N GLN A 36 4.56 8.52 -1.28
CA GLN A 36 4.09 9.79 -0.74
C GLN A 36 4.57 9.95 0.71
N ILE A 37 5.22 11.07 1.02
CA ILE A 37 5.63 11.41 2.38
C ILE A 37 5.19 12.84 2.66
N LYS A 38 4.26 12.99 3.62
CA LYS A 38 3.68 14.29 3.99
C LYS A 38 4.62 15.18 4.81
N GLU A 39 5.44 14.58 5.68
CA GLU A 39 6.28 15.32 6.61
C GLU A 39 7.75 15.29 6.18
N GLU A 40 8.33 16.47 5.96
CA GLU A 40 9.71 16.66 5.50
C GLU A 40 10.74 15.88 6.32
N LYS A 41 10.55 15.82 7.64
CA LYS A 41 11.47 15.12 8.54
C LYS A 41 11.66 13.62 8.23
N TYR A 42 10.64 12.99 7.60
CA TYR A 42 10.69 11.56 7.24
C TYR A 42 11.28 11.29 5.86
N LYS A 43 11.42 12.30 5.01
CA LYS A 43 12.00 12.14 3.67
C LYS A 43 13.47 11.71 3.75
N LYS A 44 14.20 12.24 4.71
CA LYS A 44 15.64 11.94 4.93
C LYS A 44 15.93 10.46 5.15
N CYS A 45 14.94 9.69 5.63
CA CYS A 45 15.09 8.25 5.82
C CYS A 45 15.35 7.50 4.51
N PHE A 46 15.00 8.09 3.37
CA PHE A 46 15.10 7.45 2.05
C PHE A 46 16.17 8.09 1.15
N ASP A 47 16.98 9.00 1.70
CA ASP A 47 18.06 9.64 0.97
C ASP A 47 19.03 8.57 0.41
N GLY A 48 19.44 8.73 -0.85
CA GLY A 48 20.37 7.82 -1.50
C GLY A 48 19.76 6.59 -2.17
N ILE A 49 18.44 6.36 -2.07
CA ILE A 49 17.77 5.30 -2.84
C ILE A 49 17.52 5.79 -4.27
N LYS A 50 18.36 5.33 -5.22
CA LYS A 50 18.44 5.87 -6.58
C LYS A 50 17.19 5.67 -7.44
N ASN A 51 16.41 4.63 -7.15
CA ASN A 51 15.20 4.27 -7.90
C ASN A 51 13.92 4.54 -7.13
N LEU A 52 13.96 5.45 -6.15
CA LEU A 52 12.82 5.89 -5.36
C LEU A 52 12.64 7.40 -5.53
N SER A 53 11.44 7.80 -5.88
CA SER A 53 11.00 9.20 -5.94
C SER A 53 9.96 9.48 -4.87
N ILE A 54 10.18 10.55 -4.11
CA ILE A 54 9.22 11.02 -3.12
C ILE A 54 8.31 12.03 -3.78
N ILE A 55 7.01 11.84 -3.65
CA ILE A 55 5.99 12.74 -4.15
C ILE A 55 5.55 13.66 -3.00
N ASP A 56 5.77 14.94 -3.15
CA ASP A 56 5.48 15.99 -2.15
C ASP A 56 4.01 16.37 -2.03
N GLU A 57 3.19 15.89 -2.94
CA GLU A 57 1.81 16.29 -3.00
C GLU A 57 0.99 15.60 -1.91
N ASN A 58 0.30 16.40 -1.12
CA ASN A 58 -0.71 15.96 -0.17
C ASN A 58 -1.95 15.52 -0.95
N ARG A 59 -1.90 14.35 -1.55
CA ARG A 59 -2.96 13.81 -2.38
C ARG A 59 -3.73 12.75 -1.61
N ASP A 60 -5.02 12.93 -1.57
CA ASP A 60 -5.93 11.84 -1.23
C ASP A 60 -5.87 10.77 -2.33
N MET A 61 -6.20 9.53 -2.01
CA MET A 61 -6.14 8.42 -2.99
C MET A 61 -6.87 8.73 -4.29
N GLU A 62 -7.96 9.46 -4.22
CA GLU A 62 -8.76 9.88 -5.38
C GLU A 62 -8.00 10.77 -6.35
N SER A 63 -7.06 11.57 -5.86
CA SER A 63 -6.29 12.52 -6.66
C SER A 63 -5.03 11.91 -7.30
N ILE A 64 -4.72 10.64 -7.04
CA ILE A 64 -3.61 9.94 -7.67
C ILE A 64 -3.93 9.73 -9.16
N ASP A 65 -3.07 10.25 -10.02
CA ASP A 65 -3.15 9.98 -11.46
C ASP A 65 -2.63 8.55 -11.74
N ILE A 66 -3.57 7.60 -11.71
CA ILE A 66 -3.26 6.18 -11.86
C ILE A 66 -2.61 5.84 -13.20
N SER A 67 -2.81 6.66 -14.24
CA SER A 67 -2.25 6.42 -15.58
C SER A 67 -0.73 6.51 -15.64
N LYS A 68 -0.11 7.08 -14.62
CA LYS A 68 1.35 7.23 -14.51
C LYS A 68 2.06 5.96 -14.04
N TYR A 69 1.32 4.96 -13.54
CA TYR A 69 1.90 3.80 -12.88
C TYR A 69 1.52 2.50 -13.57
N ASP A 70 2.46 1.58 -13.63
CA ASP A 70 2.26 0.23 -14.17
C ASP A 70 1.71 -0.74 -13.09
N ALA A 71 1.89 -0.42 -11.82
CA ALA A 71 1.40 -1.21 -10.69
C ALA A 71 1.33 -0.38 -9.40
N PHE A 72 0.53 -0.88 -8.45
CA PHE A 72 0.46 -0.40 -7.09
C PHE A 72 0.86 -1.50 -6.13
N VAL A 73 1.56 -1.14 -5.05
CA VAL A 73 1.91 -2.07 -3.97
C VAL A 73 1.55 -1.43 -2.65
N TYR A 74 0.76 -2.13 -1.85
CA TYR A 74 0.51 -1.72 -0.47
C TYR A 74 1.46 -2.48 0.45
N ILE A 75 2.28 -1.75 1.17
CA ILE A 75 3.24 -2.29 2.13
C ILE A 75 2.82 -1.87 3.52
N GLY A 76 2.59 -2.84 4.39
CA GLY A 76 2.27 -2.49 5.76
C GLY A 76 2.07 -3.71 6.64
N GLY A 77 2.29 -3.50 7.91
CA GLY A 77 2.09 -4.53 8.93
C GLY A 77 0.64 -4.59 9.40
N SER A 78 0.26 -3.72 10.34
CA SER A 78 -1.03 -3.78 11.04
C SER A 78 -2.05 -2.82 10.42
N ILE A 79 -2.32 -2.94 9.13
CA ILE A 79 -3.20 -2.02 8.39
C ILE A 79 -4.67 -2.42 8.41
N PHE A 80 -4.99 -3.67 8.73
CA PHE A 80 -6.37 -4.18 8.76
C PHE A 80 -6.90 -4.39 10.18
N ILE A 81 -6.39 -3.62 11.15
CA ILE A 81 -6.97 -3.58 12.49
C ILE A 81 -8.18 -2.65 12.47
N GLU A 82 -9.34 -3.17 12.89
CA GLU A 82 -10.57 -2.39 12.88
C GLU A 82 -10.49 -1.16 13.79
N SER A 83 -10.84 -0.03 13.25
CA SER A 83 -11.07 1.24 13.95
C SER A 83 -12.01 2.10 13.10
N LYS A 84 -12.58 3.15 13.69
CA LYS A 84 -13.41 4.09 12.94
C LYS A 84 -12.69 4.68 11.72
N TYR A 85 -11.41 5.00 11.86
CA TYR A 85 -10.61 5.55 10.76
C TYR A 85 -10.29 4.49 9.72
N ALA A 86 -9.94 3.28 10.13
CA ALA A 86 -9.65 2.17 9.22
C ALA A 86 -10.88 1.78 8.38
N PHE A 87 -12.07 1.91 8.93
CA PHE A 87 -13.32 1.67 8.20
C PHE A 87 -13.51 2.69 7.07
N LEU A 88 -13.29 3.98 7.35
CA LEU A 88 -13.36 5.05 6.36
C LEU A 88 -12.30 4.86 5.27
N GLU A 89 -11.05 4.64 5.67
CA GLU A 89 -9.94 4.37 4.75
C GLU A 89 -10.20 3.16 3.85
N ALA A 90 -10.82 2.10 4.39
CA ALA A 90 -11.16 0.90 3.62
C ALA A 90 -12.24 1.17 2.55
N ASN A 91 -13.20 2.07 2.82
CA ASN A 91 -14.18 2.49 1.85
C ASN A 91 -13.57 3.37 0.74
N ASP A 92 -12.71 4.33 1.12
CA ASP A 92 -12.00 5.17 0.14
C ASP A 92 -11.09 4.28 -0.75
N PHE A 93 -10.46 3.28 -0.14
CA PHE A 93 -9.63 2.32 -0.84
C PHE A 93 -10.43 1.45 -1.81
N LYS A 94 -11.65 1.09 -1.48
CA LYS A 94 -12.57 0.37 -2.39
C LYS A 94 -12.81 1.14 -3.68
N VAL A 95 -13.08 2.45 -3.58
CA VAL A 95 -13.26 3.33 -4.75
C VAL A 95 -11.99 3.38 -5.60
N PHE A 96 -10.83 3.48 -4.96
CA PHE A 96 -9.55 3.43 -5.66
C PHE A 96 -9.32 2.11 -6.39
N LEU A 97 -9.62 0.97 -5.74
CA LEU A 97 -9.53 -0.36 -6.34
C LEU A 97 -10.40 -0.50 -7.60
N GLU A 98 -11.61 0.03 -7.58
CA GLU A 98 -12.50 0.02 -8.73
C GLU A 98 -11.86 0.76 -9.92
N LYS A 99 -11.30 1.94 -9.69
CA LYS A 99 -10.61 2.72 -10.73
C LYS A 99 -9.41 1.97 -11.36
N ILE A 100 -8.55 1.35 -10.54
CA ILE A 100 -7.37 0.65 -11.07
C ILE A 100 -7.74 -0.63 -11.80
N ASN A 101 -8.78 -1.34 -11.33
CA ASN A 101 -9.26 -2.56 -11.97
C ASN A 101 -9.90 -2.28 -13.34
N GLU A 102 -10.65 -1.18 -13.50
CA GLU A 102 -11.16 -0.72 -14.80
C GLU A 102 -10.03 -0.50 -15.83
N LYS A 103 -8.86 -0.12 -15.36
CA LYS A 103 -7.65 0.09 -16.20
C LYS A 103 -6.73 -1.13 -16.26
N ASN A 104 -7.10 -2.24 -15.64
CA ASN A 104 -6.28 -3.45 -15.52
C ASN A 104 -4.89 -3.18 -14.93
N ILE A 105 -4.78 -2.24 -13.97
CA ILE A 105 -3.53 -1.95 -13.28
C ILE A 105 -3.44 -2.84 -12.04
N PRO A 106 -2.41 -3.69 -11.90
CA PRO A 106 -2.32 -4.61 -10.78
C PRO A 106 -2.03 -3.91 -9.45
N LEU A 107 -2.65 -4.42 -8.39
CA LEU A 107 -2.32 -4.08 -7.01
C LEU A 107 -1.88 -5.33 -6.25
N PHE A 108 -0.83 -5.17 -5.46
CA PHE A 108 -0.27 -6.19 -4.59
C PHE A 108 -0.27 -5.74 -3.14
N TYR A 109 -0.70 -6.61 -2.21
CA TYR A 109 -0.47 -6.42 -0.78
C TYR A 109 0.73 -7.23 -0.32
N ILE A 110 1.63 -6.60 0.44
CA ILE A 110 2.84 -7.24 0.95
C ILE A 110 2.96 -7.03 2.45
N SER A 111 3.09 -8.15 3.18
CA SER A 111 3.39 -8.19 4.60
C SER A 111 2.33 -7.58 5.51
N SER A 112 1.07 -7.66 5.11
CA SER A 112 -0.06 -7.21 5.92
C SER A 112 -0.56 -8.31 6.86
N ASN A 113 -1.07 -7.90 8.03
CA ASN A 113 -1.91 -8.78 8.84
C ASN A 113 -3.34 -8.80 8.26
N PHE A 114 -4.15 -9.76 8.70
CA PHE A 114 -5.60 -9.76 8.53
C PHE A 114 -6.25 -9.83 9.91
N GLY A 115 -6.96 -8.76 10.28
CA GLY A 115 -7.48 -8.60 11.64
C GLY A 115 -6.45 -8.03 12.65
N PRO A 116 -6.81 -7.94 13.94
CA PRO A 116 -8.12 -8.28 14.48
C PRO A 116 -9.23 -7.32 14.01
N TYR A 117 -10.41 -7.86 13.81
CA TYR A 117 -11.63 -7.11 13.54
C TYR A 117 -12.66 -7.38 14.65
N GLN A 118 -13.59 -6.43 14.84
CA GLN A 118 -14.63 -6.47 15.88
C GLN A 118 -16.02 -6.74 15.27
N THR A 119 -16.19 -6.40 13.98
CA THR A 119 -17.46 -6.51 13.29
C THR A 119 -17.33 -7.33 12.00
N GLU A 120 -18.36 -8.12 11.70
CA GLU A 120 -18.42 -8.86 10.44
C GLU A 120 -18.54 -7.90 9.24
N GLU A 121 -19.11 -6.72 9.42
CA GLU A 121 -19.19 -5.71 8.37
C GLU A 121 -17.81 -5.22 7.94
N TYR A 122 -16.93 -4.91 8.90
CA TYR A 122 -15.55 -4.51 8.59
C TYR A 122 -14.77 -5.65 7.94
N LYS A 123 -14.90 -6.87 8.48
CA LYS A 123 -14.28 -8.05 7.90
C LYS A 123 -14.67 -8.23 6.44
N ALA A 124 -15.97 -8.24 6.14
CA ALA A 124 -16.48 -8.41 4.78
C ALA A 124 -16.01 -7.29 3.83
N LEU A 125 -15.91 -6.05 4.33
CA LEU A 125 -15.37 -4.93 3.55
C LEU A 125 -13.90 -5.16 3.17
N ILE A 126 -13.07 -5.60 4.12
CA ILE A 126 -11.65 -5.88 3.86
C ILE A 126 -11.49 -7.09 2.94
N GLU A 127 -12.23 -8.18 3.18
CA GLU A 127 -12.23 -9.36 2.30
C GLU A 127 -12.57 -8.96 0.86
N GLY A 128 -13.67 -8.24 0.67
CA GLY A 128 -14.09 -7.80 -0.67
C GLY A 128 -13.10 -6.83 -1.35
N ASN A 129 -12.30 -6.08 -0.59
CA ASN A 129 -11.21 -5.27 -1.14
C ASN A 129 -10.02 -6.15 -1.53
N LEU A 130 -9.65 -7.10 -0.68
CA LEU A 130 -8.52 -7.99 -0.92
C LEU A 130 -8.75 -8.92 -2.12
N GLU A 131 -9.96 -9.46 -2.28
CA GLU A 131 -10.34 -10.29 -3.44
C GLU A 131 -10.17 -9.59 -4.79
N LYS A 132 -10.23 -8.25 -4.80
CA LYS A 132 -10.01 -7.44 -6.00
C LYS A 132 -8.53 -7.19 -6.32
N CYS A 133 -7.64 -7.59 -5.44
CA CYS A 133 -6.20 -7.41 -5.63
C CYS A 133 -5.60 -8.50 -6.50
N SER A 134 -4.50 -8.18 -7.17
CA SER A 134 -3.82 -9.14 -8.05
C SER A 134 -3.12 -10.25 -7.27
N ASN A 135 -2.60 -9.93 -6.09
CA ASN A 135 -2.00 -10.92 -5.18
C ASN A 135 -1.84 -10.34 -3.77
N ILE A 136 -1.80 -11.24 -2.78
CA ILE A 136 -1.68 -10.90 -1.37
C ILE A 136 -0.61 -11.79 -0.75
N CYS A 137 0.31 -11.18 0.01
CA CYS A 137 1.27 -11.88 0.85
C CYS A 137 1.05 -11.43 2.29
N PHE A 138 0.35 -12.24 3.09
CA PHE A 138 0.22 -11.97 4.51
C PHE A 138 1.55 -12.17 5.24
N ARG A 139 1.74 -11.43 6.34
CA ARG A 139 2.97 -11.48 7.12
C ARG A 139 3.11 -12.70 8.01
N ASP A 140 1.99 -13.36 8.33
CA ASP A 140 1.95 -14.49 9.25
C ASP A 140 0.87 -15.49 8.84
N LYS A 141 1.06 -16.72 9.35
CA LYS A 141 0.18 -17.86 9.07
C LYS A 141 -1.24 -17.63 9.61
N TYR A 142 -1.36 -16.96 10.76
CA TYR A 142 -2.66 -16.69 11.36
C TYR A 142 -3.53 -15.82 10.44
N SER A 143 -2.96 -14.74 9.91
CA SER A 143 -3.65 -13.87 8.94
C SER A 143 -4.05 -14.61 7.66
N TYR A 144 -3.21 -15.52 7.19
CA TYR A 144 -3.49 -16.36 6.03
C TYR A 144 -4.64 -17.34 6.27
N GLU A 145 -4.69 -17.98 7.45
CA GLU A 145 -5.75 -18.94 7.80
C GLU A 145 -7.08 -18.27 8.14
N LEU A 146 -7.05 -16.99 8.54
CA LEU A 146 -8.23 -16.22 8.89
C LEU A 146 -8.93 -15.62 7.65
N PHE A 147 -8.18 -15.35 6.59
CA PHE A 147 -8.65 -14.89 5.29
C PHE A 147 -9.18 -16.05 4.43
#